data_3b2840f0c4976bca07affdb169f85048
#
_entry.id   3b2840f0c4976bca07affdb169f85048
#
_cell.length_a   1.000
_cell.length_b   1.000
_cell.length_c   1.000
_cell.angle_alpha   90.00
_cell.angle_beta   90.00
_cell.angle_gamma   90.00
#
_symmetry.space_group_name_H-M   'P 1'
#
loop_
_entity.id
_entity.type
_entity.pdbx_description
1 polymer ?
#
loop_
_entity_poly.entity_id
_entity_poly.type
_entity_poly.pdbx_seq_one_letter_code
_entity_poly.pdbx_strand_id
1 'polypeptide(L)'
;HAKDYVEMQWLMLQQEKPEDFVIATGVQYSVRDFVNAASQEIGLTITWKGSGENERGYDKEGNCIVAVDARYFRPTEVESLLGDATKAKEKLGWTPKITFKELVSEMMHADLKAAERDELVKSHGYSAYDFHE
;
A
#
# COMPACT_ATOMS: atom_id res chain seq x y z
N HIS A 1 1.44 1.56 8.50
CA HIS A 1 2.88 1.64 8.25
C HIS A 1 3.65 0.76 9.23
N ALA A 2 4.74 0.12 8.79
CA ALA A 2 5.52 -0.83 9.61
C ALA A 2 6.04 -0.20 10.92
N LYS A 3 6.45 1.06 10.91
CA LYS A 3 6.91 1.78 12.12
C LYS A 3 5.82 1.84 13.19
N ASP A 4 4.58 2.13 12.82
CA ASP A 4 3.44 2.16 13.77
C ASP A 4 3.15 0.77 14.34
N TYR A 5 3.29 -0.28 13.53
CA TYR A 5 3.09 -1.65 13.97
C TYR A 5 4.18 -2.11 14.94
N VAL A 6 5.44 -1.80 14.65
CA VAL A 6 6.57 -2.15 15.52
C VAL A 6 6.47 -1.42 16.85
N GLU A 7 6.09 -0.14 16.86
CA GLU A 7 5.84 0.62 18.10
C GLU A 7 4.74 -0.05 18.94
N MET A 8 3.63 -0.45 18.30
CA MET A 8 2.55 -1.13 19.00
C MET A 8 3.00 -2.47 19.58
N GLN A 9 3.73 -3.27 18.83
CA GLN A 9 4.27 -4.55 19.29
C GLN A 9 5.18 -4.36 20.52
N TRP A 10 6.02 -3.33 20.49
CA TRP A 10 6.86 -2.98 21.63
C TRP A 10 6.03 -2.61 22.87
N LEU A 11 5.00 -1.76 22.71
CA LEU A 11 4.09 -1.39 23.78
C LEU A 11 3.35 -2.60 24.38
N MET A 12 2.92 -3.54 23.55
CA MET A 12 2.29 -4.79 24.01
C MET A 12 3.22 -5.59 24.93
N LEU A 13 4.51 -5.65 24.59
CA LEU A 13 5.52 -6.39 25.37
C LEU A 13 5.86 -5.71 26.69
N GLN A 14 5.52 -4.43 26.91
CA GLN A 14 5.73 -3.72 28.15
C GLN A 14 4.60 -3.96 29.19
N GLN A 15 3.54 -4.68 28.82
CA GLN A 15 2.41 -4.93 29.72
C GLN A 15 2.70 -6.07 30.69
N GLU A 16 2.16 -5.95 31.92
CA GLU A 16 2.29 -7.01 32.94
C GLU A 16 1.55 -8.30 32.56
N LYS A 17 0.48 -8.18 31.79
CA LYS A 17 -0.35 -9.31 31.36
C LYS A 17 -0.51 -9.31 29.83
N PRO A 18 -0.43 -10.49 29.21
CA PRO A 18 -0.68 -10.60 27.77
C PRO A 18 -2.15 -10.34 27.47
N GLU A 19 -2.40 -9.52 26.45
CA GLU A 19 -3.74 -9.22 25.94
C GLU A 19 -3.69 -9.09 24.40
N ASP A 20 -4.83 -9.41 23.77
CA ASP A 20 -4.99 -9.21 22.32
C ASP A 20 -5.38 -7.76 22.03
N PHE A 21 -4.75 -7.17 21.01
CA PHE A 21 -5.02 -5.83 20.53
C PHE A 21 -5.19 -5.80 19.02
N VAL A 22 -6.08 -4.96 18.53
CA VAL A 22 -6.20 -4.65 17.11
C VAL A 22 -5.30 -3.47 16.77
N ILE A 23 -4.48 -3.62 15.74
CA ILE A 23 -3.63 -2.55 15.18
C ILE A 23 -4.26 -2.11 13.89
N ALA A 24 -4.89 -0.94 13.89
CA ALA A 24 -5.60 -0.41 12.73
C ALA A 24 -5.59 1.12 12.74
N THR A 25 -5.73 1.71 11.57
CA THR A 25 -5.80 3.17 11.41
C THR A 25 -7.21 3.73 11.62
N GLY A 26 -8.23 2.85 11.59
CA GLY A 26 -9.64 3.26 11.65
C GLY A 26 -10.16 3.84 10.31
N VAL A 27 -9.36 3.79 9.25
CA VAL A 27 -9.74 4.23 7.89
C VAL A 27 -9.42 3.12 6.91
N GLN A 28 -10.36 2.85 6.01
CA GLN A 28 -10.21 1.87 4.94
C GLN A 28 -10.00 2.58 3.60
N TYR A 29 -9.09 2.06 2.81
CA TYR A 29 -8.82 2.51 1.45
C TYR A 29 -8.90 1.32 0.50
N SER A 30 -9.42 1.55 -0.69
CA SER A 30 -9.39 0.55 -1.77
C SER A 30 -8.00 0.48 -2.42
N VAL A 31 -7.73 -0.63 -3.12
CA VAL A 31 -6.54 -0.73 -3.99
C VAL A 31 -6.54 0.38 -5.05
N ARG A 32 -7.72 0.75 -5.56
CA ARG A 32 -7.87 1.86 -6.52
C ARG A 32 -7.45 3.20 -5.90
N ASP A 33 -7.81 3.47 -4.64
CA ASP A 33 -7.38 4.68 -3.94
C ASP A 33 -5.85 4.71 -3.81
N PHE A 34 -5.24 3.56 -3.51
CA PHE A 34 -3.79 3.44 -3.44
C PHE A 34 -3.15 3.72 -4.80
N VAL A 35 -3.63 3.11 -5.88
CA VAL A 35 -3.10 3.34 -7.23
C VAL A 35 -3.25 4.79 -7.65
N ASN A 36 -4.39 5.42 -7.39
CA ASN A 36 -4.61 6.83 -7.70
C ASN A 36 -3.65 7.75 -6.93
N ALA A 37 -3.48 7.51 -5.63
CA ALA A 37 -2.56 8.28 -4.80
C ALA A 37 -1.11 8.09 -5.26
N ALA A 38 -0.69 6.85 -5.53
CA ALA A 38 0.64 6.52 -6.02
C ALA A 38 0.93 7.20 -7.37
N SER A 39 -0.01 7.13 -8.30
CA SER A 39 0.12 7.75 -9.62
C SER A 39 0.28 9.28 -9.53
N GLN A 40 -0.43 9.92 -8.61
CA GLN A 40 -0.33 11.37 -8.39
C GLN A 40 1.05 11.79 -7.90
N GLU A 41 1.73 10.98 -7.08
CA GLU A 41 3.09 11.28 -6.57
C GLU A 41 4.13 11.41 -7.72
N ILE A 42 3.89 10.73 -8.84
CA ILE A 42 4.75 10.79 -10.04
C ILE A 42 4.12 11.59 -11.19
N GLY A 43 3.09 12.39 -10.91
CA GLY A 43 2.43 13.27 -11.89
C GLY A 43 1.56 12.55 -12.92
N LEU A 44 1.21 11.28 -12.70
CA LEU A 44 0.30 10.53 -13.55
C LEU A 44 -1.15 10.68 -13.09
N THR A 45 -2.07 10.62 -14.04
CA THR A 45 -3.52 10.56 -13.79
C THR A 45 -4.06 9.29 -14.43
N ILE A 46 -4.73 8.44 -13.65
CA ILE A 46 -5.29 7.19 -14.12
C ILE A 46 -6.79 7.35 -14.42
N THR A 47 -7.20 6.93 -15.60
CA THR A 47 -8.61 6.82 -16.00
C THR A 47 -9.02 5.34 -15.99
N TRP A 48 -10.00 5.02 -15.16
CA TRP A 48 -10.47 3.63 -15.00
C TRP A 48 -11.58 3.29 -15.99
N LYS A 49 -11.52 2.07 -16.57
CA LYS A 49 -12.56 1.50 -17.45
C LYS A 49 -12.79 0.03 -17.11
N GLY A 50 -14.02 -0.43 -17.32
CA GLY A 50 -14.42 -1.81 -17.01
C GLY A 50 -14.75 -2.01 -15.53
N SER A 51 -14.96 -3.27 -15.15
CA SER A 51 -15.25 -3.68 -13.77
C SER A 51 -14.82 -5.13 -13.54
N GLY A 52 -14.58 -5.51 -12.28
CA GLY A 52 -14.15 -6.85 -11.91
C GLY A 52 -12.83 -7.24 -12.62
N GLU A 53 -12.77 -8.44 -13.20
CA GLU A 53 -11.59 -8.92 -13.93
C GLU A 53 -11.21 -8.06 -15.15
N ASN A 54 -12.18 -7.33 -15.71
CA ASN A 54 -11.99 -6.49 -16.90
C ASN A 54 -11.62 -5.05 -16.54
N GLU A 55 -11.42 -4.73 -15.27
CA GLU A 55 -11.05 -3.40 -14.86
C GLU A 55 -9.61 -3.07 -15.27
N ARG A 56 -9.43 -1.91 -15.88
CA ARG A 56 -8.15 -1.40 -16.40
C ARG A 56 -8.01 0.07 -16.09
N GLY A 57 -6.81 0.47 -15.69
CA GLY A 57 -6.40 1.85 -15.51
C GLY A 57 -5.51 2.32 -16.66
N TYR A 58 -5.83 3.47 -17.23
CA TYR A 58 -5.15 4.04 -18.39
C TYR A 58 -4.56 5.41 -18.06
N ASP A 59 -3.40 5.71 -18.64
CA ASP A 59 -2.82 7.06 -18.63
C ASP A 59 -3.55 8.03 -19.59
N LYS A 60 -3.04 9.25 -19.71
CA LYS A 60 -3.59 10.27 -20.61
C LYS A 60 -3.40 9.93 -22.09
N GLU A 61 -2.38 9.18 -22.43
CA GLU A 61 -2.05 8.71 -23.78
C GLU A 61 -2.87 7.49 -24.19
N GLY A 62 -3.59 6.87 -23.25
CA GLY A 62 -4.41 5.68 -23.47
C GLY A 62 -3.66 4.36 -23.30
N ASN A 63 -2.44 4.39 -22.74
CA ASN A 63 -1.71 3.16 -22.40
C ASN A 63 -2.31 2.53 -21.14
N CYS A 64 -2.45 1.20 -21.16
CA CYS A 64 -2.88 0.44 -19.98
C CYS A 64 -1.72 0.34 -18.98
N ILE A 65 -1.85 1.03 -17.84
CA ILE A 65 -0.82 1.05 -16.78
C ILE A 65 -1.14 0.02 -15.69
N VAL A 66 -2.42 -0.21 -15.41
CA VAL A 66 -2.88 -1.12 -14.36
C VAL A 66 -3.95 -2.04 -14.92
N ALA A 67 -3.86 -3.32 -14.59
CA ALA A 67 -4.84 -4.33 -14.98
C ALA A 67 -5.07 -5.30 -13.82
N VAL A 68 -6.32 -5.78 -13.70
CA VAL A 68 -6.62 -6.92 -12.83
C VAL A 68 -6.10 -8.19 -13.52
N ASP A 69 -5.32 -9.00 -12.80
CA ASP A 69 -4.89 -10.31 -13.27
C ASP A 69 -5.92 -11.36 -12.82
N ALA A 70 -6.50 -12.09 -13.79
CA ALA A 70 -7.50 -13.11 -13.53
C ALA A 70 -7.02 -14.23 -12.58
N ARG A 71 -5.70 -14.49 -12.52
CA ARG A 71 -5.12 -15.49 -11.61
C ARG A 71 -5.30 -15.15 -10.14
N TYR A 72 -5.35 -13.84 -9.81
CA TYR A 72 -5.45 -13.32 -8.45
C TYR A 72 -6.83 -12.75 -8.15
N PHE A 73 -7.71 -12.68 -9.14
CA PHE A 73 -9.05 -12.17 -8.95
C PHE A 73 -9.87 -13.10 -8.04
N ARG A 74 -10.47 -12.51 -6.99
CA ARG A 74 -11.35 -13.22 -6.06
C ARG A 74 -12.77 -12.66 -6.17
N PRO A 75 -13.74 -13.45 -6.67
CA PRO A 75 -15.10 -12.97 -6.86
C PRO A 75 -15.86 -12.71 -5.56
N THR A 76 -15.38 -13.28 -4.45
CA THR A 76 -16.00 -13.14 -3.11
C THR A 76 -14.97 -12.53 -2.16
N GLU A 77 -14.74 -11.23 -2.28
CA GLU A 77 -14.00 -10.45 -1.30
C GLU A 77 -14.94 -9.93 -0.21
N VAL A 78 -14.41 -9.75 1.01
CA VAL A 78 -15.14 -9.10 2.09
C VAL A 78 -15.27 -7.60 1.75
N GLU A 79 -16.52 -7.12 1.66
CA GLU A 79 -16.81 -5.75 1.24
C GLU A 79 -16.23 -4.68 2.15
N SER A 80 -16.03 -4.98 3.44
CA SER A 80 -15.47 -4.04 4.41
C SER A 80 -14.75 -4.78 5.54
N LEU A 81 -13.48 -4.41 5.77
CA LEU A 81 -12.68 -4.85 6.91
C LEU A 81 -12.11 -3.61 7.60
N LEU A 82 -12.87 -3.04 8.51
CA LEU A 82 -12.44 -1.90 9.31
C LEU A 82 -12.06 -2.38 10.72
N GLY A 83 -10.77 -2.26 11.05
CA GLY A 83 -10.28 -2.57 12.39
C GLY A 83 -10.57 -1.45 13.38
N ASP A 84 -10.99 -1.82 14.60
CA ASP A 84 -11.19 -0.90 15.71
C ASP A 84 -10.00 -0.99 16.69
N ALA A 85 -9.19 0.06 16.75
CA ALA A 85 -8.03 0.17 17.64
C ALA A 85 -8.34 0.89 18.97
N THR A 86 -9.60 1.05 19.34
CA THR A 86 -10.01 1.77 20.56
C THR A 86 -9.34 1.22 21.81
N LYS A 87 -9.29 -0.12 21.97
CA LYS A 87 -8.62 -0.77 23.11
C LYS A 87 -7.13 -0.41 23.18
N ALA A 88 -6.44 -0.38 22.01
CA ALA A 88 -5.02 -0.01 21.97
C ALA A 88 -4.79 1.44 22.39
N LYS A 89 -5.64 2.34 21.94
CA LYS A 89 -5.61 3.75 22.33
C LYS A 89 -5.86 3.95 23.83
N GLU A 90 -6.88 3.32 24.38
CA GLU A 90 -7.28 3.50 25.79
C GLU A 90 -6.30 2.86 26.76
N LYS A 91 -5.81 1.63 26.47
CA LYS A 91 -4.93 0.91 27.39
C LYS A 91 -3.46 1.23 27.22
N LEU A 92 -2.99 1.44 25.99
CA LEU A 92 -1.58 1.62 25.68
C LEU A 92 -1.22 3.05 25.25
N GLY A 93 -2.22 3.92 25.08
CA GLY A 93 -2.01 5.27 24.54
C GLY A 93 -1.56 5.27 23.08
N TRP A 94 -1.67 4.14 22.37
CA TRP A 94 -1.20 4.02 21.01
C TRP A 94 -2.21 4.59 20.01
N THR A 95 -1.69 5.35 19.06
CA THR A 95 -2.41 5.81 17.87
C THR A 95 -1.47 5.75 16.67
N PRO A 96 -1.99 5.44 15.47
CA PRO A 96 -1.17 5.49 14.26
C PRO A 96 -0.69 6.91 14.01
N LYS A 97 0.58 7.06 13.61
CA LYS A 97 1.23 8.36 13.39
C LYS A 97 1.39 8.68 11.91
N ILE A 98 1.53 7.62 11.09
CA ILE A 98 1.81 7.75 9.65
C ILE A 98 0.50 7.59 8.89
N THR A 99 0.14 8.63 8.15
CA THR A 99 -1.08 8.66 7.34
C THR A 99 -0.92 7.81 6.08
N PHE A 100 -2.05 7.46 5.45
CA PHE A 100 -2.06 6.78 4.16
C PHE A 100 -1.27 7.55 3.09
N LYS A 101 -1.42 8.87 3.03
CA LYS A 101 -0.71 9.70 2.06
C LYS A 101 0.80 9.67 2.28
N GLU A 102 1.25 9.77 3.52
CA GLU A 102 2.69 9.67 3.85
C GLU A 102 3.27 8.30 3.51
N LEU A 103 2.52 7.22 3.79
CA LEU A 103 2.91 5.86 3.42
C LEU A 103 3.08 5.73 1.90
N VAL A 104 2.07 6.17 1.13
CA VAL A 104 2.11 6.10 -0.34
C VAL A 104 3.28 6.91 -0.89
N SER A 105 3.48 8.13 -0.40
CA SER A 105 4.59 8.99 -0.82
C SER A 105 5.95 8.36 -0.53
N GLU A 106 6.16 7.82 0.69
CA GLU A 106 7.41 7.14 1.05
C GLU A 106 7.69 5.94 0.14
N MET A 107 6.68 5.09 -0.10
CA MET A 107 6.79 3.93 -0.98
C MET A 107 7.12 4.34 -2.42
N MET A 108 6.36 5.26 -2.98
CA MET A 108 6.55 5.68 -4.38
C MET A 108 7.92 6.30 -4.61
N HIS A 109 8.42 7.15 -3.73
CA HIS A 109 9.76 7.73 -3.87
C HIS A 109 10.86 6.67 -3.75
N ALA A 110 10.71 5.69 -2.87
CA ALA A 110 11.67 4.61 -2.73
C ALA A 110 11.70 3.71 -3.97
N ASP A 111 10.52 3.32 -4.47
CA ASP A 111 10.38 2.43 -5.63
C ASP A 111 10.81 3.13 -6.93
N LEU A 112 10.46 4.41 -7.12
CA LEU A 112 10.90 5.19 -8.28
C LEU A 112 12.43 5.28 -8.32
N LYS A 113 13.06 5.61 -7.19
CA LYS A 113 14.53 5.66 -7.09
C LYS A 113 15.18 4.30 -7.39
N ALA A 114 14.56 3.21 -6.96
CA ALA A 114 15.04 1.86 -7.28
C ALA A 114 14.91 1.56 -8.78
N ALA A 115 13.76 1.90 -9.39
CA ALA A 115 13.53 1.72 -10.82
C ALA A 115 14.49 2.55 -11.68
N GLU A 116 14.73 3.81 -11.33
CA GLU A 116 15.71 4.67 -12.01
C GLU A 116 17.14 4.11 -11.92
N ARG A 117 17.53 3.60 -10.76
CA ARG A 117 18.81 2.93 -10.58
C ARG A 117 18.92 1.70 -11.48
N ASP A 118 17.89 0.86 -11.50
CA ASP A 118 17.90 -0.40 -12.25
C ASP A 118 17.90 -0.14 -13.76
N GLU A 119 17.21 0.91 -14.22
CA GLU A 119 17.27 1.37 -15.61
C GLU A 119 18.68 1.85 -15.97
N LEU A 120 19.33 2.63 -15.10
CA LEU A 120 20.71 3.07 -15.30
C LEU A 120 21.67 1.89 -15.41
N VAL A 121 21.52 0.87 -14.54
CA VAL A 121 22.33 -0.36 -14.57
C VAL A 121 22.15 -1.11 -15.88
N LYS A 122 20.89 -1.30 -16.33
CA LYS A 122 20.56 -1.99 -17.57
C LYS A 122 21.07 -1.23 -18.80
N SER A 123 20.91 0.09 -18.84
CA SER A 123 21.40 0.94 -19.95
C SER A 123 22.91 0.91 -20.15
N HIS A 124 23.67 0.59 -19.10
CA HIS A 124 25.12 0.40 -19.16
C HIS A 124 25.55 -1.06 -19.41
N GLY A 125 24.61 -1.94 -19.76
CA GLY A 125 24.89 -3.34 -20.11
C GLY A 125 25.08 -4.28 -18.93
N TYR A 126 24.73 -3.86 -17.71
CA TYR A 126 24.76 -4.70 -16.52
C TYR A 126 23.39 -5.32 -16.22
N SER A 127 23.35 -6.42 -15.47
CA SER A 127 22.10 -7.03 -15.02
C SER A 127 21.61 -6.33 -13.75
N ALA A 128 20.38 -5.83 -13.76
CA ALA A 128 19.67 -5.46 -12.55
C ALA A 128 18.97 -6.68 -11.97
N TYR A 129 18.66 -6.64 -10.67
CA TYR A 129 17.90 -7.73 -10.03
C TYR A 129 16.48 -7.75 -10.60
N ASP A 130 16.05 -8.92 -11.07
CA ASP A 130 14.71 -9.10 -11.64
C ASP A 130 13.82 -9.68 -10.54
N PHE A 131 12.97 -8.84 -9.96
CA PHE A 131 11.97 -9.26 -9.00
C PHE A 131 10.76 -9.77 -9.77
N HIS A 132 10.71 -11.08 -10.02
CA HIS A 132 9.53 -11.76 -10.56
C HIS A 132 8.81 -12.48 -9.43
N GLU A 133 7.53 -12.19 -9.25
CA GLU A 133 6.58 -13.03 -8.52
C GLU A 133 5.95 -14.07 -9.46
#